data_a4eaede9e95de63efdbbbed780e3aeec
#
_entry.id   a4eaede9e95de63efdbbbed780e3aeec
#
_cell.length_a   1.000
_cell.length_b   1.000
_cell.length_c   1.000
_cell.angle_alpha   90.00
_cell.angle_beta   90.00
_cell.angle_gamma   90.00
#
_symmetry.space_group_name_H-M   'P 1'
#
loop_
_entity.id
_entity.type
_entity.pdbx_description
1 polymer ?
#
loop_
_entity_poly.entity_id
_entity_poly.type
_entity_poly.pdbx_seq_one_letter_code
_entity_poly.pdbx_strand_id
1 'polypeptide(L)'
;MKIKNKEKGQVSIEALLLWAALAGMIGLFTPAFAHAMDAYTLHAHTNQFISFSETLQETISGISFAAPGTQTLLQVPPIENMTIEVSGNEIHLTLAHAQLAHDKKRTITSAWPIEGTLTPGEKIILRREEGKITIQ
;
A
#
# COMPACT_ATOMS: atom_id res chain seq x y z
N MET A 1 -57.47 1.30 -39.07
CA MET A 1 -56.86 2.03 -37.93
C MET A 1 -56.25 1.05 -36.91
N LYS A 2 -55.19 0.33 -37.29
CA LYS A 2 -54.56 -0.73 -36.47
C LYS A 2 -53.02 -0.80 -36.58
N ILE A 3 -52.32 0.27 -36.93
CA ILE A 3 -50.87 0.27 -37.16
C ILE A 3 -50.07 0.92 -36.01
N LYS A 4 -50.71 1.74 -35.18
CA LYS A 4 -50.00 2.50 -34.08
C LYS A 4 -49.54 1.67 -32.90
N ASN A 5 -50.03 0.45 -32.69
CA ASN A 5 -49.65 -0.36 -31.52
C ASN A 5 -48.43 -1.27 -31.78
N LYS A 6 -48.07 -1.55 -33.04
CA LYS A 6 -46.88 -2.36 -33.36
C LYS A 6 -45.57 -1.60 -33.11
N GLU A 7 -45.53 -0.31 -33.45
CA GLU A 7 -44.31 0.50 -33.29
C GLU A 7 -43.93 0.70 -31.80
N LYS A 8 -44.94 0.88 -30.92
CA LYS A 8 -44.70 1.02 -29.48
C LYS A 8 -44.15 -0.26 -28.84
N GLY A 9 -44.60 -1.41 -29.30
CA GLY A 9 -44.09 -2.71 -28.84
C GLY A 9 -42.66 -2.98 -29.31
N GLN A 10 -42.36 -2.60 -30.55
CA GLN A 10 -41.04 -2.79 -31.14
C GLN A 10 -39.97 -1.93 -30.47
N VAL A 11 -40.24 -0.66 -30.25
CA VAL A 11 -39.34 0.26 -29.51
C VAL A 11 -39.11 -0.24 -28.07
N SER A 12 -40.11 -0.82 -27.43
CA SER A 12 -39.97 -1.40 -26.09
C SER A 12 -39.07 -2.63 -26.08
N ILE A 13 -39.14 -3.50 -27.08
CA ILE A 13 -38.26 -4.69 -27.17
C ILE A 13 -36.83 -4.28 -27.51
N GLU A 14 -36.63 -3.32 -28.39
CA GLU A 14 -35.31 -2.79 -28.72
C GLU A 14 -34.66 -2.14 -27.49
N ALA A 15 -35.42 -1.38 -26.72
CA ALA A 15 -34.93 -0.79 -25.46
C ALA A 15 -34.57 -1.87 -24.43
N LEU A 16 -35.35 -2.92 -24.27
CA LEU A 16 -35.06 -4.04 -23.38
C LEU A 16 -33.80 -4.80 -23.81
N LEU A 17 -33.61 -5.02 -25.09
CA LEU A 17 -32.38 -5.66 -25.61
C LEU A 17 -31.16 -4.80 -25.39
N LEU A 18 -31.28 -3.48 -25.58
CA LEU A 18 -30.19 -2.54 -25.27
C LEU A 18 -29.79 -2.56 -23.78
N TRP A 19 -30.80 -2.53 -22.91
CA TRP A 19 -30.54 -2.62 -21.43
C TRP A 19 -29.96 -3.97 -21.04
N ALA A 20 -30.42 -5.07 -21.64
CA ALA A 20 -29.85 -6.40 -21.40
C ALA A 20 -28.38 -6.48 -21.86
N ALA A 21 -28.06 -5.89 -23.01
CA ALA A 21 -26.70 -5.82 -23.54
C ALA A 21 -25.78 -4.98 -22.62
N LEU A 22 -26.27 -3.81 -22.16
CA LEU A 22 -25.55 -2.96 -21.23
C LEU A 22 -25.30 -3.66 -19.89
N ALA A 23 -26.32 -4.30 -19.33
CA ALA A 23 -26.19 -5.07 -18.09
C ALA A 23 -25.20 -6.23 -18.24
N GLY A 24 -25.23 -6.93 -19.37
CA GLY A 24 -24.28 -7.98 -19.70
C GLY A 24 -22.83 -7.47 -19.79
N MET A 25 -22.63 -6.34 -20.46
CA MET A 25 -21.30 -5.69 -20.51
C MET A 25 -20.78 -5.32 -19.12
N ILE A 26 -21.60 -4.68 -18.30
CA ILE A 26 -21.22 -4.31 -16.92
C ILE A 26 -20.85 -5.58 -16.14
N GLY A 27 -21.66 -6.65 -16.26
CA GLY A 27 -21.39 -7.92 -15.58
C GLY A 27 -20.07 -8.58 -16.00
N LEU A 28 -19.68 -8.47 -17.26
CA LEU A 28 -18.44 -9.02 -17.79
C LEU A 28 -17.21 -8.17 -17.42
N PHE A 29 -17.34 -6.84 -17.44
CA PHE A 29 -16.20 -5.94 -17.18
C PHE A 29 -15.92 -5.73 -15.69
N THR A 30 -16.93 -5.85 -14.82
CA THR A 30 -16.76 -5.63 -13.39
C THR A 30 -15.67 -6.52 -12.75
N PRO A 31 -15.63 -7.86 -12.95
CA PRO A 31 -14.58 -8.68 -12.38
C PRO A 31 -13.20 -8.38 -12.99
N ALA A 32 -13.12 -8.11 -14.30
CA ALA A 32 -11.86 -7.75 -14.93
C ALA A 32 -11.31 -6.43 -14.40
N PHE A 33 -12.18 -5.45 -14.16
CA PHE A 33 -11.79 -4.17 -13.57
C PHE A 33 -11.35 -4.34 -12.10
N ALA A 34 -12.06 -5.16 -11.31
CA ALA A 34 -11.66 -5.46 -9.94
C ALA A 34 -10.26 -6.08 -9.88
N HIS A 35 -9.97 -7.09 -10.70
CA HIS A 35 -8.64 -7.70 -10.79
C HIS A 35 -7.55 -6.71 -11.21
N ALA A 36 -7.85 -5.80 -12.14
CA ALA A 36 -6.91 -4.76 -12.54
C ALA A 36 -6.62 -3.77 -11.42
N MET A 37 -7.64 -3.38 -10.66
CA MET A 37 -7.50 -2.50 -9.50
C MET A 37 -6.69 -3.15 -8.38
N ASP A 38 -6.93 -4.43 -8.09
CA ASP A 38 -6.18 -5.19 -7.08
C ASP A 38 -4.69 -5.30 -7.48
N ALA A 39 -4.41 -5.60 -8.75
CA ALA A 39 -3.04 -5.66 -9.25
C ALA A 39 -2.34 -4.30 -9.19
N TYR A 40 -3.05 -3.22 -9.51
CA TYR A 40 -2.52 -1.87 -9.40
C TYR A 40 -2.21 -1.49 -7.95
N THR A 41 -3.12 -1.78 -7.04
CA THR A 41 -2.96 -1.51 -5.60
C THR A 41 -1.77 -2.27 -5.03
N LEU A 42 -1.63 -3.56 -5.37
CA LEU A 42 -0.49 -4.37 -4.97
C LEU A 42 0.82 -3.78 -5.48
N HIS A 43 0.85 -3.35 -6.74
CA HIS A 43 2.05 -2.75 -7.33
C HIS A 43 2.42 -1.43 -6.65
N ALA A 44 1.41 -0.59 -6.36
CA ALA A 44 1.62 0.67 -5.65
C ALA A 44 2.14 0.44 -4.23
N HIS A 45 1.54 -0.47 -3.45
CA HIS A 45 1.99 -0.81 -2.10
C HIS A 45 3.41 -1.42 -2.10
N THR A 46 3.71 -2.28 -3.07
CA THR A 46 5.05 -2.85 -3.23
C THR A 46 6.10 -1.79 -3.49
N ASN A 47 5.83 -0.85 -4.38
CA ASN A 47 6.75 0.24 -4.69
C ASN A 47 6.94 1.18 -3.49
N GLN A 48 5.86 1.52 -2.78
CA GLN A 48 5.92 2.30 -1.55
C GLN A 48 6.74 1.59 -0.47
N PHE A 49 6.56 0.28 -0.29
CA PHE A 49 7.31 -0.54 0.65
C PHE A 49 8.82 -0.53 0.34
N ILE A 50 9.20 -0.73 -0.92
CA ILE A 50 10.60 -0.71 -1.36
C ILE A 50 11.20 0.68 -1.10
N SER A 51 10.56 1.72 -1.60
CA SER A 51 11.03 3.11 -1.44
C SER A 51 11.15 3.50 0.04
N PHE A 52 10.18 3.13 0.87
CA PHE A 52 10.24 3.38 2.31
C PHE A 52 11.38 2.62 2.97
N SER A 53 11.59 1.34 2.63
CA SER A 53 12.68 0.53 3.19
C SER A 53 14.05 1.11 2.84
N GLU A 54 14.24 1.63 1.65
CA GLU A 54 15.47 2.32 1.21
C GLU A 54 15.66 3.62 1.98
N THR A 55 14.62 4.46 2.05
CA THR A 55 14.67 5.73 2.80
C THR A 55 14.96 5.49 4.29
N LEU A 56 14.33 4.48 4.89
CA LEU A 56 14.57 4.13 6.28
C LEU A 56 16.01 3.64 6.50
N GLN A 57 16.54 2.82 5.60
CA GLN A 57 17.91 2.35 5.66
C GLN A 57 18.91 3.51 5.55
N GLU A 58 18.71 4.43 4.62
CA GLU A 58 19.54 5.62 4.46
C GLU A 58 19.46 6.52 5.70
N THR A 59 18.27 6.72 6.25
CA THR A 59 18.05 7.54 7.44
C THR A 59 18.72 6.93 8.68
N ILE A 60 18.54 5.62 8.91
CA ILE A 60 19.18 4.89 10.01
C ILE A 60 20.70 4.93 9.87
N SER A 61 21.20 4.70 8.67
CA SER A 61 22.63 4.79 8.39
C SER A 61 23.17 6.19 8.66
N GLY A 62 22.51 7.22 8.13
CA GLY A 62 22.90 8.61 8.33
C GLY A 62 22.91 9.01 9.80
N ILE A 63 21.86 8.69 10.56
CA ILE A 63 21.76 9.06 11.98
C ILE A 63 22.72 8.25 12.84
N SER A 64 23.10 7.03 12.43
CA SER A 64 24.07 6.19 13.15
C SER A 64 25.47 6.83 13.22
N PHE A 65 25.85 7.58 12.21
CA PHE A 65 27.15 8.30 12.17
C PHE A 65 27.03 9.76 12.63
N ALA A 66 25.83 10.24 12.92
CA ALA A 66 25.61 11.60 13.38
C ALA A 66 26.02 11.80 14.85
N ALA A 67 26.25 13.04 15.25
CA ALA A 67 26.52 13.39 16.62
C ALA A 67 25.32 13.09 17.53
N PRO A 68 25.53 12.74 18.81
CA PRO A 68 24.45 12.62 19.78
C PRO A 68 23.61 13.91 19.83
N GLY A 69 22.29 13.77 19.91
CA GLY A 69 21.34 14.89 19.86
C GLY A 69 20.79 15.18 18.45
N THR A 70 21.37 14.62 17.39
CA THR A 70 20.83 14.74 16.03
C THR A 70 19.46 14.10 15.94
N GLN A 71 18.53 14.78 15.26
CA GLN A 71 17.17 14.34 15.04
C GLN A 71 16.83 14.36 13.55
N THR A 72 16.05 13.39 13.11
CA THR A 72 15.53 13.32 11.75
C THR A 72 14.06 12.93 11.78
N LEU A 73 13.24 13.68 11.06
CA LEU A 73 11.81 13.38 10.88
C LEU A 73 11.65 12.38 9.74
N LEU A 74 10.87 11.33 9.98
CA LEU A 74 10.52 10.33 8.99
C LEU A 74 9.00 10.13 8.96
N GLN A 75 8.42 10.08 7.76
CA GLN A 75 7.03 9.72 7.56
C GLN A 75 6.94 8.23 7.22
N VAL A 76 6.26 7.47 8.05
CA VAL A 76 5.94 6.05 7.76
C VAL A 76 4.72 6.01 6.84
N PRO A 77 4.79 5.41 5.65
CA PRO A 77 3.65 5.36 4.75
C PRO A 77 2.53 4.47 5.32
N PRO A 78 1.26 4.83 5.11
CA PRO A 78 0.12 4.04 5.55
C PRO A 78 -0.14 2.86 4.59
N ILE A 79 0.77 1.89 4.56
CA ILE A 79 0.64 0.72 3.70
C ILE A 79 -0.16 -0.35 4.46
N GLU A 80 -1.27 -0.79 3.87
CA GLU A 80 -2.05 -1.89 4.42
C GLU A 80 -1.23 -3.19 4.48
N ASN A 81 -1.41 -3.95 5.56
CA ASN A 81 -0.71 -5.21 5.82
C ASN A 81 0.82 -5.10 5.88
N MET A 82 1.36 -3.91 6.13
CA MET A 82 2.76 -3.73 6.50
C MET A 82 2.93 -3.87 8.00
N THR A 83 3.83 -4.74 8.42
CA THR A 83 4.25 -4.92 9.81
C THR A 83 5.68 -4.44 9.96
N ILE A 84 5.95 -3.72 11.05
CA ILE A 84 7.28 -3.22 11.38
C ILE A 84 7.61 -3.69 12.80
N GLU A 85 8.70 -4.43 12.93
CA GLU A 85 9.18 -4.93 14.21
C GLU A 85 10.58 -4.39 14.48
N VAL A 86 10.80 -3.83 15.66
CA VAL A 86 12.10 -3.34 16.12
C VAL A 86 12.66 -4.33 17.11
N SER A 87 13.83 -4.87 16.85
CA SER A 87 14.49 -5.86 17.70
C SER A 87 15.99 -5.55 17.83
N GLY A 88 16.37 -5.01 18.97
CA GLY A 88 17.77 -4.67 19.22
C GLY A 88 18.29 -3.62 18.25
N ASN A 89 19.21 -4.00 17.37
CA ASN A 89 19.79 -3.13 16.34
C ASN A 89 19.20 -3.39 14.93
N GLU A 90 18.09 -4.11 14.83
CA GLU A 90 17.44 -4.45 13.57
C GLU A 90 16.00 -3.98 13.52
N ILE A 91 15.58 -3.57 12.34
CA ILE A 91 14.18 -3.29 12.00
C ILE A 91 13.76 -4.28 10.92
N HIS A 92 12.75 -5.07 11.21
CA HIS A 92 12.18 -6.02 10.28
C HIS A 92 10.89 -5.45 9.69
N LEU A 93 10.89 -5.27 8.38
CA LEU A 93 9.74 -4.84 7.60
C LEU A 93 9.15 -6.04 6.89
N THR A 94 7.86 -6.26 7.02
CA THR A 94 7.13 -7.33 6.33
C THR A 94 5.90 -6.74 5.65
N LEU A 95 5.75 -7.00 4.35
CA LEU A 95 4.55 -6.70 3.58
C LEU A 95 3.86 -8.01 3.21
N ALA A 96 2.71 -8.25 3.81
CA ALA A 96 1.84 -9.39 3.51
C ALA A 96 0.72 -8.96 2.55
N HIS A 97 0.48 -9.72 1.50
CA HIS A 97 -0.64 -9.49 0.59
C HIS A 97 -1.13 -10.80 0.01
N ALA A 98 -2.45 -10.98 -0.05
CA ALA A 98 -3.08 -12.22 -0.51
C ALA A 98 -2.68 -12.67 -1.93
N GLN A 99 -2.29 -11.72 -2.79
CA GLN A 99 -1.84 -12.00 -4.16
C GLN A 99 -0.32 -12.18 -4.29
N LEU A 100 0.45 -12.00 -3.22
CA LEU A 100 1.87 -12.31 -3.21
C LEU A 100 2.06 -13.81 -2.96
N ALA A 101 2.90 -14.45 -3.75
CA ALA A 101 3.28 -15.85 -3.53
C ALA A 101 4.00 -16.04 -2.18
N HIS A 102 4.73 -15.01 -1.75
CA HIS A 102 5.43 -14.94 -0.46
C HIS A 102 5.44 -13.50 0.04
N ASP A 103 5.38 -13.31 1.36
CA ASP A 103 5.54 -12.01 1.98
C ASP A 103 6.86 -11.36 1.61
N LYS A 104 6.84 -10.08 1.31
CA LYS A 104 8.08 -9.32 1.10
C LYS A 104 8.64 -8.91 2.45
N LYS A 105 9.91 -9.28 2.68
CA LYS A 105 10.63 -8.98 3.92
C LYS A 105 11.88 -8.17 3.63
N ARG A 106 12.16 -7.22 4.50
CA ARG A 106 13.39 -6.43 4.52
C ARG A 106 13.87 -6.30 5.96
N THR A 107 15.16 -6.48 6.16
CA THR A 107 15.82 -6.23 7.45
C THR A 107 16.79 -5.07 7.28
N ILE A 108 16.68 -4.09 8.17
CA ILE A 108 17.56 -2.92 8.23
C ILE A 108 18.35 -3.02 9.51
N THR A 109 19.67 -3.03 9.39
CA THR A 109 20.58 -3.14 10.54
C THR A 109 21.19 -1.79 10.86
N SER A 110 21.17 -1.43 12.13
CA SER A 110 21.81 -0.22 12.66
C SER A 110 23.11 -0.56 13.37
N ALA A 111 24.05 0.39 13.40
CA ALA A 111 25.25 0.30 14.23
C ALA A 111 24.95 0.41 15.74
N TRP A 112 23.78 0.91 16.11
CA TRP A 112 23.36 1.15 17.48
C TRP A 112 22.01 0.51 17.77
N PRO A 113 21.75 0.09 19.00
CA PRO A 113 20.44 -0.36 19.43
C PRO A 113 19.36 0.68 19.13
N ILE A 114 18.22 0.22 18.68
CA ILE A 114 17.05 1.04 18.34
C ILE A 114 15.98 0.79 19.39
N GLU A 115 15.47 1.84 20.00
CA GLU A 115 14.38 1.78 20.98
C GLU A 115 13.17 2.58 20.49
N GLY A 116 11.99 2.00 20.61
CA GLY A 116 10.72 2.59 20.23
C GLY A 116 9.95 1.73 19.23
N THR A 117 8.88 2.27 18.70
CA THR A 117 7.99 1.59 17.77
C THR A 117 7.77 2.42 16.51
N LEU A 118 7.59 1.75 15.39
CA LEU A 118 7.22 2.36 14.11
C LEU A 118 5.81 1.92 13.77
N THR A 119 4.90 2.87 13.63
CA THR A 119 3.51 2.59 13.25
C THR A 119 3.26 3.08 11.83
N PRO A 120 2.69 2.26 10.94
CA PRO A 120 2.29 2.71 9.61
C PRO A 120 1.34 3.91 9.68
N GLY A 121 1.59 4.93 8.85
CA GLY A 121 0.81 6.16 8.79
C GLY A 121 1.25 7.28 9.72
N GLU A 122 2.16 7.04 10.65
CA GLU A 122 2.63 8.04 11.60
C GLU A 122 3.88 8.79 11.14
N LYS A 123 4.04 9.98 11.68
CA LYS A 123 5.30 10.74 11.61
C LYS A 123 6.10 10.45 12.86
N ILE A 124 7.33 10.06 12.68
CA ILE A 124 8.23 9.71 13.76
C ILE A 124 9.47 10.60 13.74
N ILE A 125 10.06 10.77 14.90
CA ILE A 125 11.35 11.44 15.06
C ILE A 125 12.38 10.39 15.48
N LEU A 126 13.37 10.17 14.63
CA LEU A 126 14.54 9.39 14.97
C LEU A 126 15.57 10.29 15.62
N ARG A 127 15.97 9.97 16.84
CA ARG A 127 16.95 10.74 17.60
C ARG A 127 18.16 9.90 17.93
N ARG A 128 19.34 10.43 17.63
CA ARG A 128 20.62 9.84 18.07
C ARG A 128 20.89 10.22 19.50
N GLU A 129 20.99 9.23 20.39
CA GLU A 129 21.42 9.39 21.78
C GLU A 129 22.79 8.72 22.00
N GLU A 130 23.39 8.90 23.17
CA GLU A 130 24.61 8.18 23.51
C GLU A 130 24.33 6.67 23.58
N GLY A 131 24.94 5.91 22.68
CA GLY A 131 24.83 4.45 22.64
C GLY A 131 23.54 3.87 22.04
N LYS A 132 22.59 4.68 21.56
CA LYS A 132 21.34 4.19 20.97
C LYS A 132 20.66 5.18 20.00
N ILE A 133 19.67 4.70 19.28
CA ILE A 133 18.74 5.50 18.48
C ILE A 133 17.35 5.34 19.09
N THR A 134 16.67 6.44 19.40
CA THR A 134 15.29 6.43 19.91
C THR A 134 14.30 6.87 18.83
N ILE A 135 13.14 6.21 18.82
CA ILE A 135 11.99 6.52 17.97
C ILE A 135 10.92 7.17 18.86
N GLN A 136 10.48 8.37 18.48
CA GLN A 136 9.49 9.18 19.21
C GLN A 136 8.34 9.61 18.29
#